data_d2ab9cf9d0d8e7f75492da8ce44255aa
#
_entry.id   d2ab9cf9d0d8e7f75492da8ce44255aa
#
_cell.length_a   1.000
_cell.length_b   1.000
_cell.length_c   1.000
_cell.angle_alpha   90.00
_cell.angle_beta   90.00
_cell.angle_gamma   90.00
#
_symmetry.space_group_name_H-M   'P 1'
#
loop_
_entity.id
_entity.type
_entity.pdbx_description
1 polymer ?
#
loop_
_entity_poly.entity_id
_entity_poly.type
_entity_poly.pdbx_seq_one_letter_code
_entity_poly.pdbx_strand_id
1 'polypeptide(L)'
;MTVFPIFFAEVENDLRKVLAYSLNNQLGFMVVGVGVGTELALNGTAAHAFSHILYKALLFMSVGAVLFRTGTSRASELGGLYRTMPLTTTFCLIGAASISAFPLFSGFVSKSLIMSGAGKEHYQIIWLILVFASAGVLSHSGIKVPYFTFFHHDSGKRPEEAPIHMLLAMGLTSILCIYIGIFPNNLYAIMPFQVKYDPYTFEHIL
;
A
#
# COMPACT_ATOMS: atom_id res chain seq x y z
N MET A 1 -1.42 17.37 -0.59
CA MET A 1 -0.74 16.17 -0.07
C MET A 1 -1.16 14.91 -0.84
N THR A 2 -2.44 14.70 -1.13
CA THR A 2 -2.92 13.44 -1.72
C THR A 2 -2.54 13.29 -3.20
N VAL A 3 -2.73 14.32 -4.03
CA VAL A 3 -2.56 14.23 -5.50
C VAL A 3 -1.16 14.59 -5.96
N PHE A 4 -0.59 15.68 -5.46
CA PHE A 4 0.68 16.23 -5.93
C PHE A 4 1.85 15.24 -5.91
N PRO A 5 2.06 14.42 -4.85
CA PRO A 5 3.17 13.46 -4.81
C PRO A 5 3.08 12.33 -5.86
N ILE A 6 1.90 12.07 -6.43
CA ILE A 6 1.70 11.03 -7.43
C ILE A 6 2.59 11.29 -8.66
N PHE A 7 2.58 12.54 -9.15
CA PHE A 7 3.34 12.92 -10.34
C PHE A 7 4.85 12.73 -10.16
N PHE A 8 5.36 13.04 -8.96
CA PHE A 8 6.77 12.80 -8.64
C PHE A 8 7.08 11.32 -8.48
N ALA A 9 6.18 10.55 -7.88
CA ALA A 9 6.35 9.09 -7.75
C ALA A 9 6.39 8.40 -9.13
N GLU A 10 5.62 8.92 -10.12
CA GLU A 10 5.61 8.34 -11.47
C GLU A 10 6.91 8.57 -12.24
N VAL A 11 7.54 9.73 -12.09
CA VAL A 11 8.77 10.05 -12.84
C VAL A 11 10.05 9.63 -12.12
N GLU A 12 9.98 9.36 -10.80
CA GLU A 12 11.15 9.01 -9.99
C GLU A 12 11.69 7.62 -10.36
N ASN A 13 13.00 7.51 -10.50
CA ASN A 13 13.68 6.25 -10.84
C ASN A 13 14.14 5.45 -9.60
N ASP A 14 14.40 6.12 -8.48
CA ASP A 14 14.74 5.44 -7.22
C ASP A 14 13.48 4.94 -6.53
N LEU A 15 13.33 3.61 -6.44
CA LEU A 15 12.12 2.98 -5.88
C LEU A 15 11.90 3.33 -4.40
N ARG A 16 12.94 3.65 -3.64
CA ARG A 16 12.78 4.11 -2.26
C ARG A 16 12.19 5.51 -2.20
N LYS A 17 12.59 6.40 -3.14
CA LYS A 17 11.99 7.73 -3.27
C LYS A 17 10.55 7.65 -3.79
N VAL A 18 10.26 6.73 -4.73
CA VAL A 18 8.88 6.42 -5.14
C VAL A 18 8.02 6.10 -3.93
N LEU A 19 8.49 5.20 -3.05
CA LEU A 19 7.78 4.85 -1.82
C LEU A 19 7.66 6.03 -0.84
N ALA A 20 8.65 6.94 -0.78
CA ALA A 20 8.59 8.14 0.05
C ALA A 20 7.53 9.14 -0.46
N TYR A 21 7.45 9.39 -1.77
CA TYR A 21 6.37 10.20 -2.36
C TYR A 21 5.00 9.55 -2.12
N SER A 22 4.92 8.25 -2.29
CA SER A 22 3.72 7.48 -1.99
C SER A 22 3.29 7.56 -0.50
N LEU A 23 4.23 7.72 0.44
CA LEU A 23 3.92 7.95 1.84
C LEU A 23 3.14 9.26 2.02
N ASN A 24 3.61 10.36 1.41
CA ASN A 24 2.92 11.64 1.47
C ASN A 24 1.50 11.58 0.88
N ASN A 25 1.32 10.82 -0.22
CA ASN A 25 -0.01 10.58 -0.77
C ASN A 25 -0.93 9.89 0.24
N GLN A 26 -0.48 8.83 0.90
CA GLN A 26 -1.28 8.09 1.89
C GLN A 26 -1.59 8.93 3.15
N LEU A 27 -0.65 9.76 3.60
CA LEU A 27 -0.93 10.74 4.66
C LEU A 27 -2.03 11.72 4.25
N GLY A 28 -2.10 12.07 2.96
CA GLY A 28 -3.19 12.88 2.42
C GLY A 28 -4.57 12.25 2.62
N PHE A 29 -4.72 10.93 2.45
CA PHE A 29 -5.97 10.22 2.77
C PHE A 29 -6.35 10.38 4.25
N MET A 30 -5.38 10.27 5.16
CA MET A 30 -5.61 10.42 6.60
C MET A 30 -6.05 11.85 6.94
N VAL A 31 -5.39 12.86 6.37
CA VAL A 31 -5.76 14.29 6.57
C VAL A 31 -7.16 14.57 6.06
N VAL A 32 -7.54 14.01 4.90
CA VAL A 32 -8.90 14.14 4.37
C VAL A 32 -9.92 13.49 5.31
N GLY A 33 -9.64 12.28 5.83
CA GLY A 33 -10.54 11.61 6.77
C GLY A 33 -10.75 12.39 8.06
N VAL A 34 -9.69 13.05 8.59
CA VAL A 34 -9.82 13.99 9.73
C VAL A 34 -10.65 15.20 9.33
N GLY A 35 -10.42 15.77 8.13
CA GLY A 35 -11.14 16.95 7.64
C GLY A 35 -12.65 16.71 7.41
N VAL A 36 -13.05 15.49 7.02
CA VAL A 36 -14.46 15.08 6.91
C VAL A 36 -15.13 15.05 8.29
N GLY A 37 -14.42 14.61 9.34
CA GLY A 37 -14.81 14.74 10.74
C GLY A 37 -15.92 13.82 11.22
N THR A 38 -16.49 12.96 10.37
CA THR A 38 -17.51 11.98 10.80
C THR A 38 -16.87 10.82 11.55
N GLU A 39 -17.62 10.14 12.42
CA GLU A 39 -17.13 8.95 13.14
C GLU A 39 -16.59 7.89 12.19
N LEU A 40 -17.28 7.67 11.05
CA LEU A 40 -16.84 6.73 10.03
C LEU A 40 -15.51 7.11 9.39
N ALA A 41 -15.33 8.39 9.04
CA ALA A 41 -14.10 8.90 8.43
C ALA A 41 -12.93 8.93 9.43
N LEU A 42 -13.20 9.26 10.69
CA LEU A 42 -12.20 9.23 11.78
C LEU A 42 -11.74 7.80 12.08
N ASN A 43 -12.68 6.85 12.16
CA ASN A 43 -12.35 5.42 12.25
C ASN A 43 -11.54 4.96 11.04
N GLY A 44 -11.94 5.37 9.84
CA GLY A 44 -11.20 5.10 8.61
C GLY A 44 -9.78 5.65 8.64
N THR A 45 -9.58 6.84 9.18
CA THR A 45 -8.26 7.46 9.36
C THR A 45 -7.38 6.66 10.30
N ALA A 46 -7.89 6.28 11.46
CA ALA A 46 -7.17 5.47 12.44
C ALA A 46 -6.83 4.07 11.87
N ALA A 47 -7.81 3.41 11.24
CA ALA A 47 -7.63 2.14 10.57
C ALA A 47 -6.60 2.24 9.43
N HIS A 48 -6.62 3.35 8.66
CA HIS A 48 -5.67 3.56 7.58
C HIS A 48 -4.26 3.82 8.10
N ALA A 49 -4.09 4.58 9.17
CA ALA A 49 -2.80 4.78 9.80
C ALA A 49 -2.18 3.43 10.24
N PHE A 50 -2.96 2.59 10.91
CA PHE A 50 -2.51 1.26 11.34
C PHE A 50 -2.16 0.35 10.15
N SER A 51 -3.05 0.21 9.17
CA SER A 51 -2.81 -0.60 7.98
C SER A 51 -1.65 -0.08 7.14
N HIS A 52 -1.53 1.25 7.02
CA HIS A 52 -0.46 1.91 6.27
C HIS A 52 0.93 1.59 6.82
N ILE A 53 1.11 1.59 8.12
CA ILE A 53 2.38 1.21 8.75
C ILE A 53 2.80 -0.19 8.29
N LEU A 54 1.88 -1.16 8.28
CA LEU A 54 2.18 -2.54 7.92
C LEU A 54 2.58 -2.68 6.45
N TYR A 55 1.71 -2.32 5.52
CA TYR A 55 2.02 -2.53 4.09
C TYR A 55 3.15 -1.62 3.59
N LYS A 56 3.32 -0.44 4.20
CA LYS A 56 4.42 0.45 3.84
C LYS A 56 5.75 -0.08 4.33
N ALA A 57 5.82 -0.58 5.57
CA ALA A 57 6.99 -1.27 6.08
C ALA A 57 7.35 -2.47 5.21
N LEU A 58 6.36 -3.28 4.80
CA LEU A 58 6.56 -4.44 3.93
C LEU A 58 7.19 -4.05 2.59
N LEU A 59 6.68 -3.00 1.92
CA LEU A 59 7.24 -2.51 0.67
C LEU A 59 8.66 -1.97 0.84
N PHE A 60 8.91 -1.19 1.91
CA PHE A 60 10.25 -0.68 2.18
C PHE A 60 11.23 -1.80 2.53
N MET A 61 10.82 -2.81 3.29
CA MET A 61 11.66 -3.98 3.59
C MET A 61 11.97 -4.76 2.32
N SER A 62 10.99 -4.95 1.42
CA SER A 62 11.20 -5.66 0.15
C SER A 62 12.20 -4.93 -0.77
N VAL A 63 12.01 -3.63 -0.98
CA VAL A 63 12.96 -2.81 -1.75
C VAL A 63 14.32 -2.69 -1.05
N GLY A 64 14.32 -2.63 0.29
CA GLY A 64 15.52 -2.65 1.11
C GLY A 64 16.31 -3.95 0.99
N ALA A 65 15.63 -5.10 0.94
CA ALA A 65 16.26 -6.40 0.71
C ALA A 65 16.89 -6.49 -0.69
N VAL A 66 16.21 -5.95 -1.69
CA VAL A 66 16.76 -5.85 -3.06
C VAL A 66 18.00 -4.95 -3.07
N LEU A 67 17.94 -3.77 -2.44
CA LEU A 67 19.09 -2.88 -2.33
C LEU A 67 20.26 -3.55 -1.61
N PHE A 68 20.00 -4.26 -0.52
CA PHE A 68 21.02 -4.98 0.23
C PHE A 68 21.74 -6.04 -0.61
N ARG A 69 21.01 -6.73 -1.48
CA ARG A 69 21.54 -7.83 -2.31
C ARG A 69 22.14 -7.37 -3.65
N THR A 70 21.62 -6.28 -4.23
CA THR A 70 22.00 -5.83 -5.58
C THR A 70 22.87 -4.57 -5.57
N GLY A 71 22.92 -3.84 -4.46
CA GLY A 71 23.63 -2.56 -4.32
C GLY A 71 22.91 -1.36 -4.96
N THR A 72 21.69 -1.55 -5.54
CA THR A 72 20.94 -0.47 -6.20
C THR A 72 19.46 -0.54 -5.90
N SER A 73 18.79 0.63 -5.89
CA SER A 73 17.33 0.76 -5.81
C SER A 73 16.74 1.46 -7.05
N ARG A 74 17.54 1.63 -8.11
CA ARG A 74 17.11 2.27 -9.35
C ARG A 74 16.32 1.30 -10.21
N ALA A 75 15.10 1.67 -10.58
CA ALA A 75 14.21 0.88 -11.42
C ALA A 75 14.87 0.48 -12.76
N SER A 76 15.63 1.39 -13.38
CA SER A 76 16.33 1.15 -14.64
C SER A 76 17.49 0.15 -14.57
N GLU A 77 17.98 -0.18 -13.38
CA GLU A 77 19.12 -1.08 -13.14
C GLU A 77 18.68 -2.44 -12.57
N LEU A 78 17.37 -2.64 -12.38
CA LEU A 78 16.75 -3.82 -11.81
C LEU A 78 15.94 -4.57 -12.88
N GLY A 79 15.40 -5.71 -12.51
CA GLY A 79 14.54 -6.56 -13.35
C GLY A 79 15.01 -8.00 -13.38
N GLY A 80 14.07 -8.91 -13.61
CA GLY A 80 14.33 -10.35 -13.67
C GLY A 80 14.61 -11.04 -12.32
N LEU A 81 14.49 -10.32 -11.20
CA LEU A 81 14.85 -10.82 -9.87
C LEU A 81 13.88 -11.84 -9.29
N TYR A 82 12.68 -12.00 -9.87
CA TYR A 82 11.67 -12.96 -9.37
C TYR A 82 12.19 -14.41 -9.35
N ARG A 83 13.20 -14.74 -10.19
CA ARG A 83 13.79 -16.08 -10.25
C ARG A 83 14.74 -16.36 -9.10
N THR A 84 15.45 -15.35 -8.63
CA THR A 84 16.51 -15.48 -7.63
C THR A 84 16.07 -15.03 -6.24
N MET A 85 15.03 -14.17 -6.17
CA MET A 85 14.44 -13.68 -4.92
C MET A 85 12.92 -13.91 -4.86
N PRO A 86 12.43 -15.16 -4.98
CA PRO A 86 11.00 -15.47 -5.09
C PRO A 86 10.20 -15.10 -3.84
N LEU A 87 10.75 -15.29 -2.63
CA LEU A 87 10.07 -14.94 -1.38
C LEU A 87 9.96 -13.44 -1.23
N THR A 88 11.05 -12.69 -1.48
CA THR A 88 11.03 -11.22 -1.46
C THR A 88 10.04 -10.69 -2.50
N THR A 89 9.96 -11.29 -3.69
CA THR A 89 8.97 -10.95 -4.73
C THR A 89 7.54 -11.12 -4.22
N THR A 90 7.25 -12.27 -3.62
CA THR A 90 5.90 -12.56 -3.07
C THR A 90 5.51 -11.55 -2.00
N PHE A 91 6.40 -11.24 -1.07
CA PHE A 91 6.15 -10.25 -0.03
C PHE A 91 5.94 -8.84 -0.59
N CYS A 92 6.71 -8.46 -1.60
CA CYS A 92 6.52 -7.18 -2.31
C CYS A 92 5.14 -7.13 -2.98
N LEU A 93 4.70 -8.20 -3.64
CA LEU A 93 3.36 -8.28 -4.26
C LEU A 93 2.23 -8.16 -3.24
N ILE A 94 2.36 -8.78 -2.07
CA ILE A 94 1.39 -8.64 -0.96
C ILE A 94 1.33 -7.18 -0.48
N GLY A 95 2.47 -6.53 -0.29
CA GLY A 95 2.54 -5.12 0.06
C GLY A 95 1.92 -4.22 -1.01
N ALA A 96 2.20 -4.51 -2.28
CA ALA A 96 1.67 -3.82 -3.44
C ALA A 96 0.14 -3.96 -3.57
N ALA A 97 -0.39 -5.16 -3.38
CA ALA A 97 -1.83 -5.40 -3.34
C ALA A 97 -2.50 -4.66 -2.18
N SER A 98 -1.86 -4.68 -0.99
CA SER A 98 -2.39 -3.99 0.18
C SER A 98 -2.45 -2.48 -0.02
N ILE A 99 -1.39 -1.83 -0.51
CA ILE A 99 -1.38 -0.37 -0.73
C ILE A 99 -2.35 0.05 -1.83
N SER A 100 -2.55 -0.81 -2.82
CA SER A 100 -3.47 -0.60 -3.96
C SER A 100 -4.95 -0.76 -3.58
N ALA A 101 -5.24 -1.11 -2.33
CA ALA A 101 -6.59 -1.42 -1.85
C ALA A 101 -7.22 -2.59 -2.63
N PHE A 102 -6.46 -3.64 -2.90
CA PHE A 102 -7.02 -4.85 -3.47
C PHE A 102 -7.88 -5.57 -2.42
N PRO A 103 -9.08 -6.10 -2.79
CA PRO A 103 -9.93 -6.85 -1.85
C PRO A 103 -9.16 -7.94 -1.10
N LEU A 104 -9.55 -8.22 0.12
CA LEU A 104 -8.92 -9.16 1.05
C LEU A 104 -7.57 -8.70 1.65
N PHE A 105 -7.14 -7.47 1.37
CA PHE A 105 -5.96 -6.86 1.99
C PHE A 105 -6.31 -5.66 2.85
N SER A 106 -5.45 -5.36 3.81
CA SER A 106 -5.67 -4.34 4.85
C SER A 106 -5.95 -2.93 4.30
N GLY A 107 -5.36 -2.57 3.17
CA GLY A 107 -5.56 -1.26 2.55
C GLY A 107 -6.96 -1.06 1.97
N PHE A 108 -7.62 -2.13 1.53
CA PHE A 108 -9.00 -2.09 1.07
C PHE A 108 -9.95 -1.69 2.20
N VAL A 109 -9.85 -2.37 3.34
CA VAL A 109 -10.67 -2.14 4.52
C VAL A 109 -10.57 -0.69 5.00
N SER A 110 -9.37 -0.16 5.11
CA SER A 110 -9.14 1.18 5.65
C SER A 110 -9.52 2.31 4.68
N LYS A 111 -9.20 2.15 3.38
CA LYS A 111 -9.55 3.16 2.37
C LYS A 111 -11.05 3.24 2.13
N SER A 112 -11.74 2.08 2.10
CA SER A 112 -13.19 2.06 1.92
C SER A 112 -13.94 2.82 3.02
N LEU A 113 -13.48 2.76 4.28
CA LEU A 113 -14.03 3.55 5.38
C LEU A 113 -13.92 5.06 5.14
N ILE A 114 -12.74 5.56 4.73
CA ILE A 114 -12.53 7.00 4.47
C ILE A 114 -13.38 7.45 3.28
N MET A 115 -13.37 6.68 2.20
CA MET A 115 -14.11 7.01 0.98
C MET A 115 -15.62 6.97 1.21
N SER A 116 -16.12 5.99 1.96
CA SER A 116 -17.54 5.91 2.33
C SER A 116 -17.93 7.05 3.27
N GLY A 117 -17.04 7.48 4.18
CA GLY A 117 -17.27 8.65 5.02
C GLY A 117 -17.45 9.92 4.18
N ALA A 118 -16.58 10.17 3.20
CA ALA A 118 -16.71 11.30 2.29
C ALA A 118 -17.95 11.21 1.38
N GLY A 119 -18.28 10.00 0.90
CA GLY A 119 -19.45 9.76 0.05
C GLY A 119 -20.78 10.00 0.76
N LYS A 120 -20.93 9.52 1.99
CA LYS A 120 -22.14 9.70 2.81
C LYS A 120 -22.44 11.18 3.13
N GLU A 121 -21.41 11.99 3.28
CA GLU A 121 -21.54 13.43 3.49
C GLU A 121 -21.71 14.23 2.19
N HIS A 122 -21.90 13.54 1.07
CA HIS A 122 -22.06 14.16 -0.25
C HIS A 122 -20.88 15.03 -0.69
N TYR A 123 -19.67 14.79 -0.17
CA TYR A 123 -18.45 15.46 -0.62
C TYR A 123 -17.92 14.88 -1.94
N GLN A 124 -18.70 14.99 -3.02
CA GLN A 124 -18.44 14.34 -4.30
C GLN A 124 -17.07 14.67 -4.90
N ILE A 125 -16.66 15.94 -4.81
CA ILE A 125 -15.35 16.38 -5.34
C ILE A 125 -14.22 15.75 -4.54
N ILE A 126 -14.34 15.72 -3.20
CA ILE A 126 -13.34 15.09 -2.33
C ILE A 126 -13.26 13.59 -2.61
N TRP A 127 -14.41 12.93 -2.73
CA TRP A 127 -14.49 11.50 -3.08
C TRP A 127 -13.79 11.22 -4.42
N LEU A 128 -14.08 12.02 -5.46
CA LEU A 128 -13.47 11.87 -6.79
C LEU A 128 -11.94 12.06 -6.74
N ILE A 129 -11.45 13.04 -5.96
CA ILE A 129 -10.02 13.26 -5.75
C ILE A 129 -9.37 12.05 -5.07
N LEU A 130 -10.04 11.44 -4.09
CA LEU A 130 -9.53 10.23 -3.42
C LEU A 130 -9.49 9.02 -4.35
N VAL A 131 -10.50 8.85 -5.23
CA VAL A 131 -10.51 7.80 -6.28
C VAL A 131 -9.32 7.99 -7.22
N PHE A 132 -9.12 9.20 -7.73
CA PHE A 132 -7.99 9.53 -8.60
C PHE A 132 -6.65 9.26 -7.91
N ALA A 133 -6.53 9.67 -6.65
CA ALA A 133 -5.33 9.43 -5.84
C ALA A 133 -5.08 7.94 -5.60
N SER A 134 -6.13 7.14 -5.40
CA SER A 134 -6.02 5.68 -5.24
C SER A 134 -5.55 5.01 -6.53
N ALA A 135 -6.07 5.44 -7.68
CA ALA A 135 -5.60 4.96 -8.99
C ALA A 135 -4.11 5.28 -9.22
N GLY A 136 -3.67 6.48 -8.85
CA GLY A 136 -2.25 6.84 -8.90
C GLY A 136 -1.38 5.93 -8.01
N VAL A 137 -1.86 5.58 -6.82
CA VAL A 137 -1.15 4.63 -5.93
C VAL A 137 -1.02 3.25 -6.55
N LEU A 138 -2.08 2.76 -7.21
CA LEU A 138 -2.02 1.50 -7.94
C LEU A 138 -0.91 1.56 -9.01
N SER A 139 -0.81 2.65 -9.77
CA SER A 139 0.22 2.82 -10.79
C SER A 139 1.63 2.79 -10.19
N HIS A 140 1.97 3.77 -9.35
CA HIS A 140 3.37 3.93 -8.90
C HIS A 140 3.82 2.95 -7.81
N SER A 141 2.94 2.48 -6.93
CA SER A 141 3.33 1.57 -5.84
C SER A 141 2.85 0.14 -6.05
N GLY A 142 1.65 -0.03 -6.62
CA GLY A 142 1.06 -1.33 -6.88
C GLY A 142 1.69 -2.05 -8.07
N ILE A 143 1.97 -1.32 -9.15
CA ILE A 143 2.49 -1.90 -10.39
C ILE A 143 3.98 -1.57 -10.57
N LYS A 144 4.34 -0.29 -10.59
CA LYS A 144 5.70 0.16 -10.91
C LYS A 144 6.75 -0.46 -10.01
N VAL A 145 6.55 -0.46 -8.68
CA VAL A 145 7.55 -1.00 -7.74
C VAL A 145 7.80 -2.48 -7.97
N PRO A 146 6.80 -3.41 -7.93
CA PRO A 146 7.09 -4.82 -8.16
C PRO A 146 7.50 -5.12 -9.60
N TYR A 147 6.91 -4.45 -10.60
CA TYR A 147 7.22 -4.69 -12.01
C TYR A 147 8.69 -4.40 -12.32
N PHE A 148 9.16 -3.18 -12.05
CA PHE A 148 10.53 -2.81 -12.38
C PHE A 148 11.56 -3.52 -11.50
N THR A 149 11.21 -3.87 -10.27
CA THR A 149 12.14 -4.61 -9.41
C THR A 149 12.32 -6.05 -9.86
N PHE A 150 11.21 -6.74 -10.15
CA PHE A 150 11.24 -8.19 -10.26
C PHE A 150 10.94 -8.72 -11.68
N PHE A 151 10.06 -8.05 -12.44
CA PHE A 151 9.50 -8.61 -13.68
C PHE A 151 9.96 -7.92 -14.97
N HIS A 152 10.52 -6.72 -14.88
CA HIS A 152 11.03 -5.99 -16.05
C HIS A 152 12.15 -6.79 -16.77
N HIS A 153 12.71 -6.24 -17.84
CA HIS A 153 13.77 -6.90 -18.58
C HIS A 153 14.89 -7.42 -17.68
N ASP A 154 15.50 -8.54 -18.06
CA ASP A 154 16.54 -9.17 -17.25
C ASP A 154 17.78 -8.29 -17.16
N SER A 155 18.08 -7.78 -15.97
CA SER A 155 19.26 -6.97 -15.70
C SER A 155 20.57 -7.76 -15.64
N GLY A 156 20.52 -9.08 -15.77
CA GLY A 156 21.66 -9.98 -15.61
C GLY A 156 22.09 -10.20 -14.16
N LYS A 157 21.51 -9.50 -13.21
CA LYS A 157 21.81 -9.67 -11.76
C LYS A 157 21.21 -10.98 -11.26
N ARG A 158 22.00 -11.72 -10.45
CA ARG A 158 21.58 -13.01 -9.87
C ARG A 158 21.90 -13.01 -8.37
N PRO A 159 21.32 -12.10 -7.60
CA PRO A 159 21.54 -12.08 -6.15
C PRO A 159 20.88 -13.30 -5.51
N GLU A 160 21.41 -13.72 -4.39
CA GLU A 160 20.75 -14.67 -3.51
C GLU A 160 19.51 -14.06 -2.84
N GLU A 161 18.61 -14.91 -2.33
CA GLU A 161 17.46 -14.49 -1.55
C GLU A 161 17.88 -13.65 -0.33
N ALA A 162 16.98 -12.83 0.18
CA ALA A 162 17.20 -12.02 1.37
C ALA A 162 17.57 -12.89 2.59
N PRO A 163 18.35 -12.38 3.55
CA PRO A 163 18.65 -13.11 4.79
C PRO A 163 17.38 -13.53 5.55
N ILE A 164 17.42 -14.66 6.24
CA ILE A 164 16.25 -15.26 6.88
C ILE A 164 15.55 -14.32 7.87
N HIS A 165 16.27 -13.49 8.60
CA HIS A 165 15.68 -12.52 9.53
C HIS A 165 14.88 -11.43 8.82
N MET A 166 15.31 -11.01 7.62
CA MET A 166 14.54 -10.07 6.79
C MET A 166 13.29 -10.75 6.22
N LEU A 167 13.40 -12.01 5.78
CA LEU A 167 12.26 -12.80 5.30
C LEU A 167 11.22 -13.03 6.40
N LEU A 168 11.65 -13.33 7.62
CA LEU A 168 10.74 -13.50 8.77
C LEU A 168 9.97 -12.20 9.09
N ALA A 169 10.66 -11.05 9.07
CA ALA A 169 10.03 -9.75 9.29
C ALA A 169 8.99 -9.44 8.20
N MET A 170 9.35 -9.65 6.93
CA MET A 170 8.43 -9.47 5.80
C MET A 170 7.27 -10.46 5.85
N GLY A 171 7.53 -11.72 6.20
CA GLY A 171 6.52 -12.77 6.33
C GLY A 171 5.48 -12.42 7.40
N LEU A 172 5.93 -12.03 8.59
CA LEU A 172 5.03 -11.61 9.67
C LEU A 172 4.14 -10.43 9.25
N THR A 173 4.75 -9.42 8.64
CA THR A 173 4.03 -8.22 8.18
C THR A 173 3.03 -8.56 7.06
N SER A 174 3.39 -9.48 6.16
CA SER A 174 2.51 -9.98 5.09
C SER A 174 1.27 -10.69 5.65
N ILE A 175 1.47 -11.56 6.65
CA ILE A 175 0.38 -12.26 7.33
C ILE A 175 -0.58 -11.26 7.97
N LEU A 176 -0.06 -10.22 8.64
CA LEU A 176 -0.89 -9.18 9.24
C LEU A 176 -1.68 -8.38 8.19
N CYS A 177 -1.09 -8.07 7.03
CA CYS A 177 -1.78 -7.38 5.95
C CYS A 177 -2.97 -8.19 5.41
N ILE A 178 -2.80 -9.50 5.25
CA ILE A 178 -3.86 -10.41 4.79
C ILE A 178 -4.89 -10.61 5.90
N TYR A 179 -4.44 -10.85 7.14
CA TYR A 179 -5.32 -11.09 8.28
C TYR A 179 -6.31 -9.94 8.51
N ILE A 180 -5.84 -8.71 8.50
CA ILE A 180 -6.69 -7.53 8.64
C ILE A 180 -7.68 -7.40 7.48
N GLY A 181 -7.26 -7.75 6.28
CA GLY A 181 -8.13 -7.74 5.11
C GLY A 181 -9.26 -8.75 5.21
N ILE A 182 -8.97 -9.97 5.68
CA ILE A 182 -9.96 -11.05 5.80
C ILE A 182 -10.86 -10.87 7.05
N PHE A 183 -10.30 -10.39 8.16
CA PHE A 183 -10.99 -10.23 9.44
C PHE A 183 -11.03 -8.77 9.90
N PRO A 184 -11.76 -7.88 9.20
CA PRO A 184 -11.77 -6.44 9.49
C PRO A 184 -12.32 -6.12 10.90
N ASN A 185 -13.19 -6.97 11.45
CA ASN A 185 -13.78 -6.76 12.78
C ASN A 185 -12.72 -6.67 13.89
N ASN A 186 -11.61 -7.36 13.77
CA ASN A 186 -10.52 -7.29 14.75
C ASN A 186 -9.82 -5.92 14.72
N LEU A 187 -9.70 -5.31 13.56
CA LEU A 187 -9.22 -3.94 13.42
C LEU A 187 -10.27 -2.95 13.96
N TYR A 188 -11.56 -3.18 13.67
CA TYR A 188 -12.65 -2.30 14.10
C TYR A 188 -12.82 -2.27 15.63
N ALA A 189 -12.50 -3.36 16.31
CA ALA A 189 -12.57 -3.44 17.77
C ALA A 189 -11.65 -2.46 18.51
N ILE A 190 -10.57 -1.99 17.87
CA ILE A 190 -9.61 -1.04 18.45
C ILE A 190 -9.80 0.40 17.94
N MET A 191 -10.85 0.66 17.16
CA MET A 191 -11.12 2.01 16.63
C MET A 191 -11.80 2.89 17.69
N PRO A 192 -11.62 4.23 17.58
CA PRO A 192 -12.14 5.18 18.58
C PRO A 192 -13.66 5.20 18.71
N PHE A 193 -14.39 4.89 17.64
CA PHE A 193 -15.86 4.81 17.64
C PHE A 193 -16.32 3.44 17.18
N GLN A 194 -17.56 3.05 17.53
CA GLN A 194 -18.13 1.78 17.07
C GLN A 194 -18.28 1.77 15.54
N VAL A 195 -17.71 0.76 14.90
CA VAL A 195 -17.79 0.58 13.45
C VAL A 195 -18.90 -0.41 13.11
N LYS A 196 -19.97 0.08 12.45
CA LYS A 196 -21.02 -0.74 11.82
C LYS A 196 -20.89 -0.58 10.32
N TYR A 197 -19.86 -1.20 9.74
CA TYR A 197 -19.52 -1.05 8.32
C TYR A 197 -18.99 -2.38 7.79
N ASP A 198 -19.53 -2.81 6.65
CA ASP A 198 -19.03 -3.96 5.89
C ASP A 198 -18.30 -3.45 4.64
N PRO A 199 -16.98 -3.66 4.51
CA PRO A 199 -16.22 -3.27 3.35
C PRO A 199 -16.50 -4.15 2.13
N TYR A 200 -17.03 -5.37 2.31
CA TYR A 200 -17.23 -6.37 1.26
C TYR A 200 -18.65 -6.37 0.67
N THR A 201 -19.28 -5.20 0.58
CA THR A 201 -20.54 -5.06 -0.15
C THR A 201 -20.29 -5.01 -1.65
N PHE A 202 -21.29 -5.40 -2.43
CA PHE A 202 -21.21 -5.43 -3.90
C PHE A 202 -20.86 -4.05 -4.50
N GLU A 203 -21.36 -2.98 -3.87
CA GLU A 203 -21.09 -1.59 -4.28
C GLU A 203 -19.64 -1.13 -4.07
N HIS A 204 -18.89 -1.78 -3.18
CA HIS A 204 -17.50 -1.43 -2.90
C HIS A 204 -16.48 -2.27 -3.66
N ILE A 205 -16.90 -3.42 -4.19
CA ILE A 205 -16.02 -4.36 -4.92
C ILE A 205 -15.99 -4.07 -6.41
N LEU A 206 -17.08 -3.50 -6.95
CA LEU A 206 -17.23 -3.08 -8.36
C LEU A 206 -16.82 -1.63 -8.56
#